data_384f1428afbea956db9d20bbd8fc932c
#
_entry.id   384f1428afbea956db9d20bbd8fc932c
#
_cell.length_a   1.000
_cell.length_b   1.000
_cell.length_c   1.000
_cell.angle_alpha   90.00
_cell.angle_beta   90.00
_cell.angle_gamma   90.00
#
_symmetry.space_group_name_H-M   'P 1'
#
loop_
_entity.id
_entity.type
_entity.pdbx_description
1 polymer ?
#
loop_
_entity_poly.entity_id
_entity_poly.type
_entity_poly.pdbx_seq_one_letter_code
_entity_poly.pdbx_strand_id
1 'polypeptide(L)'
;MDADDLVITLKKSLAKLSRTERRKAVELVGDVVRAAMFDDAAGDDYEIERCPRCGSTAIVKKGKSKNGDRRYLCRGCGRTFSGSTGRVLGRSRLPRETWMAYAECFALMLPLRECAARCGVCLKTAWTMRLRLIECLKAYSPDFRVGRGGACELDETYFPESFKGNHSRGSFEMPRKARHRGKEVHRRGLSREQICVMTGISDTNATFFEVSGRGVVSRKRAAEALRGRIGAGAVVATDKATAYIDVLRDLKVASHESYDSKDRSEGTINRINTVHSLLDSFMARFKGVSTKHLGAYLDWFRWRRTFMATDSRSAESTVARQLANGTCSTRIRDMFNVLPPYMDYWDGRAA
;
A
#
# COMPACT_ATOMS: atom_id res chain seq x y z
N MET A 1 -30.83 7.25 25.79
CA MET A 1 -30.41 5.85 25.57
C MET A 1 -28.92 5.90 25.46
N ASP A 2 -28.21 5.36 26.42
CA ASP A 2 -26.74 5.26 26.37
C ASP A 2 -26.30 4.06 25.53
N ALA A 3 -25.00 3.86 25.40
CA ALA A 3 -24.42 2.79 24.55
C ALA A 3 -24.79 1.38 25.10
N ASP A 4 -24.85 1.24 26.41
CA ASP A 4 -25.18 -0.03 27.04
C ASP A 4 -26.68 -0.38 26.84
N ASP A 5 -27.58 0.60 26.98
CA ASP A 5 -29.00 0.46 26.66
C ASP A 5 -29.24 0.03 25.21
N LEU A 6 -28.48 0.62 24.27
CA LEU A 6 -28.55 0.26 22.86
C LEU A 6 -28.15 -1.21 22.64
N VAL A 7 -27.02 -1.64 23.23
CA VAL A 7 -26.54 -3.02 23.11
C VAL A 7 -27.50 -4.01 23.68
N ILE A 8 -28.11 -3.72 24.85
CA ILE A 8 -29.12 -4.57 25.50
C ILE A 8 -30.38 -4.68 24.61
N THR A 9 -30.84 -3.56 24.07
CA THR A 9 -32.00 -3.51 23.18
C THR A 9 -31.77 -4.30 21.90
N LEU A 10 -30.60 -4.15 21.26
CA LEU A 10 -30.19 -4.92 20.10
C LEU A 10 -30.17 -6.44 20.39
N LYS A 11 -29.55 -6.86 21.49
CA LYS A 11 -29.50 -8.27 21.88
C LYS A 11 -30.93 -8.86 22.07
N LYS A 12 -31.79 -8.13 22.76
CA LYS A 12 -33.21 -8.57 22.98
C LYS A 12 -33.98 -8.65 21.65
N SER A 13 -33.78 -7.70 20.75
CA SER A 13 -34.45 -7.69 19.44
C SER A 13 -33.94 -8.81 18.52
N LEU A 14 -32.63 -9.03 18.45
CA LEU A 14 -32.04 -10.10 17.66
C LEU A 14 -32.44 -11.51 18.18
N ALA A 15 -32.65 -11.67 19.49
CA ALA A 15 -33.06 -12.93 20.07
C ALA A 15 -34.47 -13.38 19.64
N LYS A 16 -35.36 -12.44 19.30
CA LYS A 16 -36.71 -12.69 18.83
C LYS A 16 -36.83 -13.07 17.35
N LEU A 17 -35.76 -12.88 16.57
CA LEU A 17 -35.76 -13.16 15.14
C LEU A 17 -35.46 -14.62 14.83
N SER A 18 -36.05 -15.14 13.76
CA SER A 18 -35.67 -16.42 13.18
C SER A 18 -34.16 -16.41 12.78
N ARG A 19 -33.58 -17.58 12.58
CA ARG A 19 -32.12 -17.69 12.20
C ARG A 19 -31.81 -16.91 10.94
N THR A 20 -32.67 -16.93 9.92
CA THR A 20 -32.49 -16.24 8.65
C THR A 20 -32.61 -14.72 8.81
N GLU A 21 -33.64 -14.26 9.51
CA GLU A 21 -33.88 -12.84 9.78
C GLU A 21 -32.77 -12.25 10.67
N ARG A 22 -32.29 -13.01 11.65
CA ARG A 22 -31.18 -12.60 12.51
C ARG A 22 -29.93 -12.38 11.72
N ARG A 23 -29.61 -13.26 10.76
CA ARG A 23 -28.45 -13.10 9.87
C ARG A 23 -28.55 -11.82 9.06
N LYS A 24 -29.73 -11.59 8.44
CA LYS A 24 -29.99 -10.36 7.67
C LYS A 24 -29.92 -9.10 8.55
N ALA A 25 -30.47 -9.15 9.76
CA ALA A 25 -30.43 -8.03 10.70
C ALA A 25 -29.02 -7.72 11.17
N VAL A 26 -28.17 -8.73 11.41
CA VAL A 26 -26.75 -8.53 11.76
C VAL A 26 -25.98 -7.86 10.62
N GLU A 27 -26.24 -8.24 9.37
CA GLU A 27 -25.64 -7.59 8.19
C GLU A 27 -26.04 -6.11 8.12
N LEU A 28 -27.34 -5.80 8.24
CA LEU A 28 -27.88 -4.42 8.22
C LEU A 28 -27.36 -3.55 9.37
N VAL A 29 -27.30 -4.09 10.58
CA VAL A 29 -26.73 -3.40 11.75
C VAL A 29 -25.24 -3.15 11.53
N GLY A 30 -24.52 -4.11 10.98
CA GLY A 30 -23.12 -3.95 10.59
C GLY A 30 -22.91 -2.80 9.60
N ASP A 31 -23.80 -2.64 8.60
CA ASP A 31 -23.75 -1.55 7.65
C ASP A 31 -23.98 -0.19 8.32
N VAL A 32 -24.96 -0.10 9.22
CA VAL A 32 -25.24 1.15 9.98
C VAL A 32 -24.06 1.52 10.88
N VAL A 33 -23.47 0.56 11.59
CA VAL A 33 -22.30 0.80 12.45
C VAL A 33 -21.11 1.26 11.61
N ARG A 34 -20.86 0.61 10.47
CA ARG A 34 -19.79 1.02 9.54
C ARG A 34 -19.99 2.42 9.01
N ALA A 35 -21.22 2.78 8.61
CA ALA A 35 -21.54 4.13 8.15
C ALA A 35 -21.28 5.17 9.24
N ALA A 36 -21.77 4.93 10.46
CA ALA A 36 -21.56 5.84 11.59
C ALA A 36 -20.06 6.02 11.92
N MET A 37 -19.28 4.93 11.98
CA MET A 37 -17.82 4.99 12.19
C MET A 37 -17.12 5.80 11.10
N PHE A 38 -17.62 5.76 9.86
CA PHE A 38 -17.08 6.54 8.76
C PHE A 38 -17.43 8.02 8.87
N ASP A 39 -18.67 8.34 9.23
CA ASP A 39 -19.12 9.73 9.40
C ASP A 39 -18.38 10.39 10.57
N ASP A 40 -18.18 9.72 11.68
CA ASP A 40 -17.33 10.17 12.78
C ASP A 40 -15.87 10.38 12.34
N ALA A 41 -15.34 9.47 11.51
CA ALA A 41 -13.98 9.56 11.00
C ALA A 41 -13.80 10.65 9.94
N ALA A 42 -14.86 10.95 9.17
CA ALA A 42 -14.83 11.96 8.11
C ALA A 42 -14.95 13.40 8.65
N GLY A 43 -15.53 13.57 9.84
CA GLY A 43 -15.79 14.86 10.48
C GLY A 43 -16.59 15.80 9.56
N ASP A 44 -17.82 16.16 9.92
CA ASP A 44 -18.64 17.08 9.13
C ASP A 44 -18.09 18.51 9.08
N ASP A 45 -17.16 18.86 9.97
CA ASP A 45 -16.57 20.20 10.15
C ASP A 45 -15.13 20.31 9.65
N TYR A 46 -14.82 19.72 8.50
CA TYR A 46 -13.51 19.96 7.91
C TYR A 46 -13.45 21.39 7.36
N GLU A 47 -12.89 22.32 8.14
CA GLU A 47 -12.57 23.65 7.63
C GLU A 47 -11.53 23.53 6.52
N ILE A 48 -11.96 23.87 5.32
CA ILE A 48 -11.09 23.87 4.15
C ILE A 48 -10.33 25.19 4.14
N GLU A 49 -9.10 25.17 4.59
CA GLU A 49 -8.23 26.34 4.64
C GLU A 49 -7.54 26.64 3.30
N ARG A 50 -7.35 25.63 2.47
CA ARG A 50 -6.57 25.73 1.24
C ARG A 50 -7.23 25.01 0.06
N CYS A 51 -7.04 25.57 -1.13
CA CYS A 51 -7.45 24.93 -2.37
C CYS A 51 -6.66 23.61 -2.60
N PRO A 52 -7.32 22.45 -2.78
CA PRO A 52 -6.65 21.17 -2.98
C PRO A 52 -5.95 21.05 -4.35
N ARG A 53 -6.07 22.08 -5.21
CA ARG A 53 -5.48 22.08 -6.56
C ARG A 53 -4.23 22.94 -6.67
N CYS A 54 -4.20 24.09 -6.00
CA CYS A 54 -3.10 25.05 -6.12
C CYS A 54 -2.57 25.56 -4.76
N GLY A 55 -3.08 25.04 -3.63
CA GLY A 55 -2.63 25.42 -2.29
C GLY A 55 -3.05 26.83 -1.82
N SER A 56 -3.69 27.64 -2.67
CA SER A 56 -4.12 29.02 -2.33
C SER A 56 -5.11 29.03 -1.18
N THR A 57 -4.95 29.97 -0.26
CA THR A 57 -5.89 30.26 0.84
C THR A 57 -7.04 31.19 0.41
N ALA A 58 -6.94 31.81 -0.78
CA ALA A 58 -7.98 32.69 -1.33
C ALA A 58 -9.16 31.87 -1.84
N ILE A 59 -9.98 31.37 -0.93
CA ILE A 59 -11.16 30.54 -1.21
C ILE A 59 -12.41 31.19 -0.69
N VAL A 60 -13.52 31.04 -1.42
CA VAL A 60 -14.84 31.53 -1.03
C VAL A 60 -15.91 30.46 -1.18
N LYS A 61 -16.92 30.49 -0.33
CA LYS A 61 -18.06 29.56 -0.39
C LYS A 61 -18.86 29.82 -1.67
N LYS A 62 -19.21 28.75 -2.42
CA LYS A 62 -19.96 28.83 -3.69
C LYS A 62 -21.16 27.89 -3.70
N GLY A 63 -22.08 28.06 -2.75
CA GLY A 63 -23.31 27.29 -2.67
C GLY A 63 -23.07 25.81 -2.26
N LYS A 64 -24.02 24.94 -2.60
CA LYS A 64 -23.99 23.49 -2.33
C LYS A 64 -24.08 22.70 -3.63
N SER A 65 -23.63 21.46 -3.61
CA SER A 65 -23.83 20.48 -4.67
C SER A 65 -25.27 19.94 -4.65
N LYS A 66 -25.67 19.17 -5.68
CA LYS A 66 -26.97 18.46 -5.68
C LYS A 66 -27.12 17.49 -4.50
N ASN A 67 -26.01 16.99 -3.97
CA ASN A 67 -25.97 16.06 -2.83
C ASN A 67 -25.85 16.77 -1.47
N GLY A 68 -25.98 18.08 -1.42
CA GLY A 68 -25.89 18.87 -0.18
C GLY A 68 -24.47 19.32 0.22
N ASP A 69 -23.41 18.77 -0.39
CA ASP A 69 -22.02 19.12 -0.04
C ASP A 69 -21.70 20.58 -0.30
N ARG A 70 -20.99 21.22 0.64
CA ARG A 70 -20.51 22.60 0.48
C ARG A 70 -19.51 22.68 -0.68
N ARG A 71 -19.73 23.65 -1.59
CA ARG A 71 -18.81 23.98 -2.68
C ARG A 71 -18.05 25.24 -2.39
N TYR A 72 -16.83 25.30 -2.90
CA TYR A 72 -15.92 26.44 -2.78
C TYR A 72 -15.42 26.86 -4.17
N LEU A 73 -15.07 28.12 -4.31
CA LEU A 73 -14.35 28.66 -5.46
C LEU A 73 -12.98 29.15 -4.99
N CYS A 74 -11.93 28.71 -5.65
CA CYS A 74 -10.60 29.25 -5.44
C CYS A 74 -10.39 30.48 -6.33
N ARG A 75 -10.09 31.61 -5.74
CA ARG A 75 -9.78 32.86 -6.48
C ARG A 75 -8.41 32.78 -7.14
N GLY A 76 -7.47 31.96 -6.61
CA GLY A 76 -6.13 31.80 -7.17
C GLY A 76 -6.11 31.03 -8.49
N CYS A 77 -6.90 29.95 -8.62
CA CYS A 77 -6.92 29.13 -9.85
C CYS A 77 -8.26 29.10 -10.59
N GLY A 78 -9.27 29.87 -10.14
CA GLY A 78 -10.59 29.98 -10.77
C GLY A 78 -11.46 28.71 -10.71
N ARG A 79 -11.01 27.63 -10.06
CA ARG A 79 -11.71 26.35 -10.06
C ARG A 79 -12.57 26.16 -8.82
N THR A 80 -13.72 25.50 -9.03
CA THR A 80 -14.57 25.07 -7.93
C THR A 80 -14.14 23.71 -7.40
N PHE A 81 -14.37 23.49 -6.11
CA PHE A 81 -14.08 22.24 -5.42
C PHE A 81 -15.00 22.06 -4.20
N SER A 82 -14.99 20.88 -3.60
CA SER A 82 -15.69 20.53 -2.36
C SER A 82 -14.73 19.81 -1.42
N GLY A 83 -15.15 19.51 -0.21
CA GLY A 83 -14.35 18.72 0.76
C GLY A 83 -13.90 17.36 0.25
N SER A 84 -14.66 16.76 -0.66
CA SER A 84 -14.34 15.49 -1.29
C SER A 84 -13.36 15.60 -2.48
N THR A 85 -13.04 16.84 -2.93
CA THR A 85 -12.16 17.03 -4.09
C THR A 85 -10.74 16.57 -3.81
N GLY A 86 -10.20 15.67 -4.64
CA GLY A 86 -8.88 15.07 -4.46
C GLY A 86 -8.85 13.88 -3.52
N ARG A 87 -9.91 13.62 -2.77
CA ARG A 87 -10.03 12.44 -1.92
C ARG A 87 -10.43 11.20 -2.71
N VAL A 88 -10.17 10.04 -2.12
CA VAL A 88 -10.50 8.74 -2.74
C VAL A 88 -11.98 8.65 -3.08
N LEU A 89 -12.85 9.06 -2.15
CA LEU A 89 -14.30 9.01 -2.31
C LEU A 89 -14.85 10.06 -3.28
N GLY A 90 -14.24 11.24 -3.37
CA GLY A 90 -14.72 12.35 -4.20
C GLY A 90 -14.67 12.08 -5.72
N ARG A 91 -14.02 11.04 -6.15
CA ARG A 91 -13.96 10.57 -7.55
C ARG A 91 -14.70 9.26 -7.78
N SER A 92 -15.38 8.76 -6.75
CA SER A 92 -16.13 7.52 -6.83
C SER A 92 -17.62 7.79 -7.09
N ARG A 93 -18.23 6.91 -7.89
CA ARG A 93 -19.70 6.82 -8.02
C ARG A 93 -20.30 5.74 -7.12
N LEU A 94 -19.43 4.99 -6.42
CA LEU A 94 -19.88 3.95 -5.50
C LEU A 94 -20.37 4.59 -4.20
N PRO A 95 -21.40 4.02 -3.58
CA PRO A 95 -21.85 4.40 -2.26
C PRO A 95 -20.74 4.31 -1.20
N ARG A 96 -20.85 5.07 -0.13
CA ARG A 96 -19.89 5.04 0.98
C ARG A 96 -19.83 3.66 1.63
N GLU A 97 -20.95 3.01 1.80
CA GLU A 97 -21.11 1.68 2.38
C GLU A 97 -20.28 0.63 1.61
N THR A 98 -20.26 0.73 0.28
CA THR A 98 -19.43 -0.15 -0.56
C THR A 98 -17.93 0.05 -0.29
N TRP A 99 -17.50 1.29 -0.04
CA TRP A 99 -16.11 1.57 0.33
C TRP A 99 -15.78 1.07 1.73
N MET A 100 -16.71 1.13 2.67
CA MET A 100 -16.53 0.61 4.01
C MET A 100 -16.41 -0.92 4.01
N ALA A 101 -17.32 -1.62 3.32
CA ALA A 101 -17.21 -3.06 3.13
C ALA A 101 -15.89 -3.45 2.45
N TYR A 102 -15.41 -2.60 1.53
CA TYR A 102 -14.12 -2.85 0.88
C TYR A 102 -12.93 -2.58 1.82
N ALA A 103 -13.01 -1.59 2.70
CA ALA A 103 -11.98 -1.32 3.73
C ALA A 103 -11.82 -2.51 4.69
N GLU A 104 -12.92 -3.15 5.09
CA GLU A 104 -12.90 -4.40 5.85
C GLU A 104 -12.19 -5.52 5.07
N CYS A 105 -12.61 -5.76 3.81
CA CYS A 105 -11.97 -6.74 2.94
C CYS A 105 -10.46 -6.48 2.77
N PHE A 106 -10.07 -5.22 2.71
CA PHE A 106 -8.69 -4.78 2.59
C PHE A 106 -7.89 -5.06 3.88
N ALA A 107 -8.45 -4.73 5.05
CA ALA A 107 -7.84 -5.02 6.35
C ALA A 107 -7.63 -6.52 6.55
N LEU A 108 -8.58 -7.35 6.12
CA LEU A 108 -8.51 -8.81 6.14
C LEU A 108 -7.64 -9.41 5.04
N MET A 109 -7.09 -8.60 4.13
CA MET A 109 -6.27 -9.03 2.99
C MET A 109 -6.96 -10.05 2.07
N LEU A 110 -8.26 -9.90 1.85
CA LEU A 110 -9.01 -10.85 1.04
C LEU A 110 -8.58 -10.82 -0.44
N PRO A 111 -8.63 -11.96 -1.14
CA PRO A 111 -8.43 -12.00 -2.59
C PRO A 111 -9.44 -11.12 -3.33
N LEU A 112 -9.06 -10.58 -4.50
CA LEU A 112 -9.91 -9.65 -5.26
C LEU A 112 -11.29 -10.21 -5.61
N ARG A 113 -11.40 -11.51 -5.90
CA ARG A 113 -12.68 -12.14 -6.23
C ARG A 113 -13.63 -12.14 -5.03
N GLU A 114 -13.10 -12.37 -3.85
CA GLU A 114 -13.87 -12.35 -2.62
C GLU A 114 -14.29 -10.91 -2.25
N CYS A 115 -13.38 -9.93 -2.39
CA CYS A 115 -13.73 -8.52 -2.25
C CYS A 115 -14.84 -8.10 -3.22
N ALA A 116 -14.76 -8.50 -4.48
CA ALA A 116 -15.77 -8.19 -5.48
C ALA A 116 -17.14 -8.76 -5.11
N ALA A 117 -17.17 -10.02 -4.66
CA ALA A 117 -18.41 -10.68 -4.23
C ALA A 117 -19.02 -10.01 -2.99
N ARG A 118 -18.21 -9.76 -1.95
CA ARG A 118 -18.68 -9.12 -0.70
C ARG A 118 -19.21 -7.70 -0.90
N CYS A 119 -18.56 -6.94 -1.78
CA CYS A 119 -18.93 -5.55 -2.03
C CYS A 119 -19.96 -5.38 -3.17
N GLY A 120 -20.44 -6.45 -3.80
CA GLY A 120 -21.39 -6.37 -4.91
C GLY A 120 -20.86 -5.63 -6.13
N VAL A 121 -19.53 -5.68 -6.40
CA VAL A 121 -18.91 -4.97 -7.50
C VAL A 121 -18.21 -5.92 -8.46
N CYS A 122 -17.95 -5.48 -9.70
CA CYS A 122 -17.18 -6.30 -10.64
C CYS A 122 -15.69 -6.35 -10.24
N LEU A 123 -14.99 -7.39 -10.69
CA LEU A 123 -13.58 -7.62 -10.37
C LEU A 123 -12.67 -6.43 -10.74
N LYS A 124 -12.96 -5.76 -11.86
CA LYS A 124 -12.23 -4.56 -12.31
C LYS A 124 -12.41 -3.40 -11.31
N THR A 125 -13.62 -3.20 -10.80
CA THR A 125 -13.93 -2.20 -9.79
C THR A 125 -13.22 -2.53 -8.47
N ALA A 126 -13.32 -3.76 -7.99
CA ALA A 126 -12.62 -4.20 -6.78
C ALA A 126 -11.09 -3.99 -6.89
N TRP A 127 -10.51 -4.25 -8.07
CA TRP A 127 -9.10 -4.01 -8.33
C TRP A 127 -8.74 -2.50 -8.29
N THR A 128 -9.55 -1.64 -8.92
CA THR A 128 -9.32 -0.18 -8.87
C THR A 128 -9.49 0.40 -7.47
N MET A 129 -10.45 -0.12 -6.69
CA MET A 129 -10.62 0.24 -5.29
C MET A 129 -9.37 -0.11 -4.48
N ARG A 130 -8.80 -1.30 -4.68
CA ARG A 130 -7.55 -1.74 -4.03
C ARG A 130 -6.41 -0.78 -4.29
N LEU A 131 -6.14 -0.44 -5.54
CA LEU A 131 -5.03 0.45 -5.88
C LEU A 131 -5.23 1.86 -5.33
N ARG A 132 -6.46 2.37 -5.33
CA ARG A 132 -6.77 3.67 -4.72
C ARG A 132 -6.56 3.68 -3.22
N LEU A 133 -6.97 2.60 -2.53
CA LEU A 133 -6.68 2.45 -1.10
C LEU A 133 -5.19 2.43 -0.83
N ILE A 134 -4.43 1.63 -1.56
CA ILE A 134 -2.98 1.55 -1.41
C ILE A 134 -2.34 2.93 -1.61
N GLU A 135 -2.71 3.66 -2.67
CA GLU A 135 -2.20 5.01 -2.92
C GLU A 135 -2.51 5.97 -1.75
N CYS A 136 -3.73 5.91 -1.25
CA CYS A 136 -4.16 6.71 -0.10
C CYS A 136 -3.36 6.37 1.16
N LEU A 137 -3.27 5.09 1.50
CA LEU A 137 -2.67 4.61 2.73
C LEU A 137 -1.14 4.73 2.75
N LYS A 138 -0.51 4.72 1.60
CA LYS A 138 0.94 4.92 1.44
C LYS A 138 1.41 6.20 2.12
N ALA A 139 0.64 7.28 2.03
CA ALA A 139 0.98 8.59 2.61
C ALA A 139 1.06 8.60 4.15
N TYR A 140 0.44 7.62 4.80
CA TYR A 140 0.47 7.50 6.27
C TYR A 140 1.62 6.64 6.78
N SER A 141 2.32 5.93 5.91
CA SER A 141 3.47 5.11 6.32
C SER A 141 4.67 6.00 6.64
N PRO A 142 5.37 5.77 7.77
CA PRO A 142 6.54 6.56 8.14
C PRO A 142 7.64 6.44 7.08
N ASP A 143 8.36 7.53 6.84
CA ASP A 143 9.55 7.51 6.00
C ASP A 143 10.64 6.67 6.66
N PHE A 144 11.33 5.86 5.84
CA PHE A 144 12.53 5.17 6.28
C PHE A 144 13.73 6.11 6.08
N ARG A 145 14.29 6.56 7.16
CA ARG A 145 15.52 7.37 7.17
C ARG A 145 16.35 7.00 8.40
N VAL A 146 17.60 6.65 8.16
CA VAL A 146 18.56 6.29 9.20
C VAL A 146 19.78 7.18 9.04
N GLY A 147 20.11 7.95 10.07
CA GLY A 147 21.25 8.86 10.09
C GLY A 147 22.14 8.58 11.28
N ARG A 148 22.87 9.60 11.73
CA ARG A 148 23.83 9.51 12.83
C ARG A 148 23.19 8.90 14.10
N GLY A 149 23.79 7.82 14.59
CA GLY A 149 23.37 7.13 15.82
C GLY A 149 22.19 6.18 15.63
N GLY A 150 21.54 6.15 14.45
CA GLY A 150 20.54 5.17 14.12
C GLY A 150 21.14 3.91 13.50
N ALA A 151 20.45 2.79 13.64
CA ALA A 151 20.87 1.50 13.11
C ALA A 151 19.82 0.89 12.16
N CYS A 152 20.27 0.11 11.19
CA CYS A 152 19.39 -0.63 10.30
C CYS A 152 20.01 -1.93 9.77
N GLU A 153 19.14 -2.86 9.39
CA GLU A 153 19.50 -4.05 8.62
C GLU A 153 18.99 -3.88 7.18
N LEU A 154 19.82 -4.24 6.20
CA LEU A 154 19.50 -4.21 4.78
C LEU A 154 19.73 -5.59 4.17
N ASP A 155 18.84 -5.98 3.25
CA ASP A 155 18.94 -7.23 2.52
C ASP A 155 18.08 -7.17 1.24
N GLU A 156 18.15 -8.15 0.35
CA GLU A 156 17.28 -8.29 -0.81
C GLU A 156 16.35 -9.49 -0.66
N THR A 157 15.13 -9.31 -1.18
CA THR A 157 14.21 -10.41 -1.45
C THR A 157 13.84 -10.47 -2.93
N TYR A 158 13.46 -11.64 -3.42
CA TYR A 158 13.30 -11.89 -4.84
C TYR A 158 11.91 -12.45 -5.15
N PHE A 159 11.24 -11.84 -6.13
CA PHE A 159 9.93 -12.26 -6.60
C PHE A 159 9.99 -12.75 -8.04
N PRO A 160 9.25 -13.82 -8.41
CA PRO A 160 9.13 -14.22 -9.80
C PRO A 160 8.53 -13.10 -10.65
N GLU A 161 9.13 -12.81 -11.80
CA GLU A 161 8.58 -11.83 -12.74
C GLU A 161 7.22 -12.27 -13.26
N SER A 162 6.23 -11.36 -13.20
CA SER A 162 4.86 -11.62 -13.60
C SER A 162 4.30 -10.53 -14.50
N PHE A 163 3.88 -10.93 -15.70
CA PHE A 163 3.14 -10.07 -16.64
C PHE A 163 1.61 -10.25 -16.53
N LYS A 164 1.11 -10.77 -15.41
CA LYS A 164 -0.32 -11.01 -15.17
C LYS A 164 -1.14 -9.74 -15.45
N GLY A 165 -2.16 -9.85 -16.29
CA GLY A 165 -3.03 -8.73 -16.65
C GLY A 165 -2.39 -7.67 -17.54
N ASN A 166 -1.22 -7.92 -18.10
CA ASN A 166 -0.63 -7.09 -19.15
C ASN A 166 -1.07 -7.56 -20.53
N HIS A 167 -1.18 -6.57 -21.41
CA HIS A 167 -1.45 -6.79 -22.84
C HIS A 167 -0.59 -5.83 -23.64
N SER A 168 -0.10 -6.26 -24.80
CA SER A 168 0.56 -5.35 -25.76
C SER A 168 -0.44 -4.30 -26.22
N ARG A 169 -0.09 -3.01 -26.12
CA ARG A 169 -0.94 -1.88 -26.53
C ARG A 169 -0.08 -0.69 -26.92
N GLY A 170 -0.37 -0.10 -28.06
CA GLY A 170 0.33 1.08 -28.54
C GLY A 170 1.83 0.84 -28.67
N SER A 171 2.63 1.70 -28.03
CA SER A 171 4.10 1.61 -28.05
C SER A 171 4.67 0.56 -27.09
N PHE A 172 3.85 -0.12 -26.31
CA PHE A 172 4.28 -1.17 -25.39
C PHE A 172 4.04 -2.55 -25.99
N GLU A 173 5.12 -3.22 -26.36
CA GLU A 173 5.11 -4.62 -26.72
C GLU A 173 5.56 -5.47 -25.53
N MET A 174 4.78 -6.53 -25.24
CA MET A 174 5.18 -7.45 -24.17
C MET A 174 6.37 -8.29 -24.60
N PRO A 175 7.44 -8.36 -23.81
CA PRO A 175 8.65 -9.11 -24.17
C PRO A 175 8.41 -10.63 -24.24
N ARG A 176 7.36 -11.10 -23.61
CA ARG A 176 6.87 -12.50 -23.71
C ARG A 176 5.40 -12.57 -23.32
N LYS A 177 4.74 -13.66 -23.68
CA LYS A 177 3.36 -13.93 -23.23
C LYS A 177 3.29 -14.07 -21.72
N ALA A 178 2.22 -13.53 -21.11
CA ALA A 178 1.93 -13.77 -19.71
C ALA A 178 1.76 -15.27 -19.46
N ARG A 179 2.43 -15.79 -18.45
CA ARG A 179 2.29 -17.21 -18.04
C ARG A 179 1.02 -17.34 -17.20
N HIS A 180 0.20 -18.35 -17.48
CA HIS A 180 -1.05 -18.58 -16.75
C HIS A 180 -0.85 -19.01 -15.29
N ARG A 181 0.26 -19.71 -15.01
CA ARG A 181 0.71 -20.06 -13.67
C ARG A 181 2.20 -19.79 -13.64
N GLY A 182 2.69 -19.00 -12.71
CA GLY A 182 4.11 -18.71 -12.62
C GLY A 182 4.92 -19.97 -12.84
N LYS A 183 5.81 -19.99 -13.85
CA LYS A 183 6.71 -21.11 -14.04
C LYS A 183 7.81 -20.97 -13.01
N GLU A 184 8.03 -22.01 -12.21
CA GLU A 184 9.22 -22.08 -11.38
C GLU A 184 10.46 -21.93 -12.27
N VAL A 185 11.38 -21.12 -11.82
CA VAL A 185 12.66 -20.97 -12.50
C VAL A 185 13.53 -22.12 -12.07
N HIS A 186 13.75 -23.10 -12.93
CA HIS A 186 14.53 -24.31 -12.64
C HIS A 186 16.06 -24.08 -12.64
N ARG A 187 16.55 -22.83 -12.69
CA ARG A 187 17.97 -22.53 -12.58
C ARG A 187 18.39 -22.42 -11.12
N ARG A 188 19.46 -23.12 -10.74
CA ARG A 188 20.11 -22.91 -9.45
C ARG A 188 20.64 -21.50 -9.34
N GLY A 189 20.38 -20.83 -8.22
CA GLY A 189 20.80 -19.45 -7.96
C GLY A 189 19.83 -18.40 -8.47
N LEU A 190 20.17 -17.12 -8.28
CA LEU A 190 19.36 -15.97 -8.66
C LEU A 190 19.31 -15.84 -10.19
N SER A 191 18.12 -16.01 -10.75
CA SER A 191 17.93 -15.89 -12.19
C SER A 191 17.54 -14.47 -12.58
N ARG A 192 17.86 -14.09 -13.84
CA ARG A 192 17.42 -12.82 -14.41
C ARG A 192 15.88 -12.70 -14.54
N GLU A 193 15.13 -13.77 -14.31
CA GLU A 193 13.66 -13.75 -14.29
C GLU A 193 13.08 -13.44 -12.90
N GLN A 194 13.93 -13.17 -11.92
CA GLN A 194 13.53 -12.75 -10.58
C GLN A 194 13.69 -11.23 -10.44
N ILE A 195 12.72 -10.64 -9.76
CA ILE A 195 12.68 -9.22 -9.45
C ILE A 195 13.33 -9.02 -8.10
N CYS A 196 14.40 -8.27 -8.08
CA CYS A 196 15.07 -7.86 -6.87
C CYS A 196 14.27 -6.73 -6.19
N VAL A 197 13.97 -6.92 -4.93
CA VAL A 197 13.40 -5.89 -4.04
C VAL A 197 14.40 -5.66 -2.92
N MET A 198 15.02 -4.50 -2.91
CA MET A 198 15.84 -4.07 -1.79
C MET A 198 14.96 -3.70 -0.62
N THR A 199 15.36 -4.13 0.55
CA THR A 199 14.59 -3.99 1.78
C THR A 199 15.47 -3.47 2.89
N GLY A 200 14.84 -2.79 3.87
CA GLY A 200 15.53 -2.38 5.08
C GLY A 200 14.57 -2.23 6.24
N ILE A 201 15.11 -2.46 7.43
CA ILE A 201 14.43 -2.25 8.70
C ILE A 201 15.33 -1.44 9.64
N SER A 202 14.80 -0.33 10.17
CA SER A 202 15.52 0.49 11.15
C SER A 202 15.30 -0.01 12.58
N ASP A 203 16.11 0.48 13.50
CA ASP A 203 15.94 0.28 14.95
C ASP A 203 14.56 0.73 15.47
N THR A 204 13.96 1.73 14.83
CA THR A 204 12.58 2.21 15.11
C THR A 204 11.48 1.37 14.44
N ASN A 205 11.79 0.22 13.83
CA ASN A 205 10.87 -0.63 13.06
C ASN A 205 10.32 -0.01 11.76
N ALA A 206 10.78 1.16 11.34
CA ALA A 206 10.45 1.67 10.01
C ALA A 206 11.06 0.75 8.95
N THR A 207 10.32 0.52 7.87
CA THR A 207 10.77 -0.35 6.78
C THR A 207 10.67 0.34 5.43
N PHE A 208 11.53 -0.02 4.49
CA PHE A 208 11.36 0.32 3.08
C PHE A 208 11.45 -0.93 2.20
N PHE A 209 10.86 -0.82 1.03
CA PHE A 209 10.89 -1.82 -0.03
C PHE A 209 11.03 -1.07 -1.36
N GLU A 210 12.09 -1.37 -2.10
CA GLU A 210 12.35 -0.74 -3.40
C GLU A 210 12.51 -1.80 -4.47
N VAL A 211 11.69 -1.73 -5.52
CA VAL A 211 11.83 -2.62 -6.68
C VAL A 211 13.04 -2.16 -7.49
N SER A 212 14.16 -2.83 -7.30
CA SER A 212 15.46 -2.43 -7.86
C SER A 212 15.73 -2.95 -9.27
N GLY A 213 14.93 -3.91 -9.76
CA GLY A 213 15.07 -4.44 -11.11
C GLY A 213 15.15 -5.97 -11.17
N ARG A 214 15.72 -6.51 -12.24
CA ARG A 214 15.85 -7.97 -12.46
C ARG A 214 17.21 -8.50 -12.04
N GLY A 215 17.21 -9.71 -11.50
CA GLY A 215 18.44 -10.41 -11.09
C GLY A 215 19.11 -9.77 -9.88
N VAL A 216 20.38 -10.05 -9.71
CA VAL A 216 21.20 -9.58 -8.59
C VAL A 216 21.29 -8.05 -8.57
N VAL A 217 21.27 -7.45 -7.38
CA VAL A 217 21.45 -6.02 -7.21
C VAL A 217 22.83 -5.59 -7.67
N SER A 218 22.90 -4.47 -8.41
CA SER A 218 24.18 -3.83 -8.78
C SER A 218 24.46 -2.65 -7.85
N ARG A 219 25.75 -2.26 -7.75
CA ARG A 219 26.16 -1.06 -6.99
C ARG A 219 25.32 0.18 -7.35
N LYS A 220 25.06 0.41 -8.65
CA LYS A 220 24.23 1.54 -9.10
C LYS A 220 22.83 1.49 -8.52
N ARG A 221 22.16 0.33 -8.59
CA ARG A 221 20.81 0.13 -8.07
C ARG A 221 20.77 0.24 -6.54
N ALA A 222 21.79 -0.30 -5.85
CA ALA A 222 21.93 -0.12 -4.41
C ALA A 222 22.07 1.35 -4.04
N ALA A 223 22.92 2.11 -4.73
CA ALA A 223 23.10 3.53 -4.51
C ALA A 223 21.81 4.33 -4.74
N GLU A 224 21.04 4.02 -5.78
CA GLU A 224 19.75 4.66 -6.06
C GLU A 224 18.73 4.35 -4.98
N ALA A 225 18.62 3.10 -4.55
CA ALA A 225 17.67 2.67 -3.52
C ALA A 225 18.01 3.25 -2.14
N LEU A 226 19.29 3.38 -1.79
CA LEU A 226 19.71 3.86 -0.47
C LEU A 226 19.81 5.39 -0.39
N ARG A 227 19.83 6.09 -1.52
CA ARG A 227 19.93 7.56 -1.56
C ARG A 227 18.78 8.23 -0.78
N GLY A 228 19.15 9.08 0.19
CA GLY A 228 18.21 9.80 1.04
C GLY A 228 17.53 8.93 2.12
N ARG A 229 17.83 7.63 2.15
CA ARG A 229 17.36 6.69 3.19
C ARG A 229 18.43 6.43 4.25
N ILE A 230 19.67 6.31 3.83
CA ILE A 230 20.82 6.13 4.71
C ILE A 230 21.65 7.40 4.66
N GLY A 231 21.93 7.97 5.83
CA GLY A 231 22.74 9.17 6.00
C GLY A 231 24.07 8.88 6.68
N ALA A 232 24.93 9.88 6.68
CA ALA A 232 26.24 9.80 7.33
C ALA A 232 26.08 9.47 8.84
N GLY A 233 26.96 8.61 9.34
CA GLY A 233 26.99 8.21 10.76
C GLY A 233 25.94 7.17 11.16
N ALA A 234 25.23 6.56 10.22
CA ALA A 234 24.37 5.39 10.46
C ALA A 234 25.20 4.13 10.75
N VAL A 235 24.63 3.19 11.51
CA VAL A 235 25.15 1.84 11.70
C VAL A 235 24.34 0.90 10.81
N VAL A 236 25.01 0.16 9.94
CA VAL A 236 24.33 -0.67 8.94
C VAL A 236 24.81 -2.11 9.02
N ALA A 237 23.88 -3.04 9.11
CA ALA A 237 24.13 -4.48 9.01
C ALA A 237 23.57 -5.02 7.68
N THR A 238 24.35 -5.87 7.00
CA THR A 238 23.92 -6.53 5.74
C THR A 238 24.37 -7.98 5.72
N ASP A 239 23.91 -8.73 4.71
CA ASP A 239 24.63 -9.94 4.31
C ASP A 239 25.99 -9.58 3.63
N LYS A 240 26.80 -10.58 3.28
CA LYS A 240 28.11 -10.37 2.62
C LYS A 240 28.00 -9.96 1.14
N ALA A 241 26.90 -9.33 0.69
CA ALA A 241 26.77 -8.89 -0.69
C ALA A 241 27.71 -7.71 -1.00
N THR A 242 28.57 -7.89 -2.01
CA THR A 242 29.60 -6.92 -2.37
C THR A 242 29.04 -5.57 -2.87
N ALA A 243 27.80 -5.56 -3.35
CA ALA A 243 27.15 -4.36 -3.86
C ALA A 243 27.00 -3.24 -2.81
N TYR A 244 26.96 -3.59 -1.51
CA TYR A 244 26.82 -2.61 -0.43
C TYR A 244 28.11 -1.92 -0.01
N ILE A 245 29.26 -2.60 -0.11
CA ILE A 245 30.54 -2.14 0.48
C ILE A 245 30.87 -0.72 0.05
N ASP A 246 30.94 -0.49 -1.26
CA ASP A 246 31.31 0.83 -1.79
C ASP A 246 30.21 1.86 -1.56
N VAL A 247 28.95 1.48 -1.71
CA VAL A 247 27.80 2.39 -1.53
C VAL A 247 27.73 2.90 -0.10
N LEU A 248 27.89 2.04 0.89
CA LEU A 248 27.84 2.45 2.29
C LEU A 248 29.06 3.29 2.69
N ARG A 249 30.24 3.00 2.11
CA ARG A 249 31.39 3.85 2.27
C ARG A 249 31.17 5.25 1.68
N ASP A 250 30.59 5.35 0.48
CA ASP A 250 30.28 6.63 -0.17
C ASP A 250 29.22 7.43 0.63
N LEU A 251 28.29 6.75 1.31
CA LEU A 251 27.29 7.34 2.21
C LEU A 251 27.86 7.73 3.58
N LYS A 252 29.14 7.42 3.84
CA LYS A 252 29.86 7.75 5.11
C LYS A 252 29.14 7.21 6.35
N VAL A 253 28.72 5.96 6.33
CA VAL A 253 28.15 5.28 7.50
C VAL A 253 29.21 5.14 8.59
N ALA A 254 28.78 5.11 9.87
CA ALA A 254 29.70 4.99 11.02
C ALA A 254 30.31 3.58 11.08
N SER A 255 29.52 2.55 10.80
CA SER A 255 29.98 1.17 10.70
C SER A 255 29.13 0.39 9.71
N HIS A 256 29.76 -0.59 9.09
CA HIS A 256 29.11 -1.58 8.24
C HIS A 256 29.50 -2.96 8.73
N GLU A 257 28.54 -3.69 9.28
CA GLU A 257 28.68 -5.06 9.73
C GLU A 257 28.11 -5.99 8.66
N SER A 258 28.88 -6.96 8.21
CA SER A 258 28.42 -7.92 7.21
C SER A 258 28.47 -9.33 7.76
N TYR A 259 27.34 -10.03 7.73
CA TYR A 259 27.18 -11.36 8.29
C TYR A 259 27.07 -12.42 7.21
N ASP A 260 27.69 -13.58 7.45
CA ASP A 260 27.53 -14.72 6.54
C ASP A 260 26.20 -15.42 6.81
N SER A 261 25.38 -15.58 5.78
CA SER A 261 24.09 -16.28 5.89
C SER A 261 24.23 -17.75 6.32
N LYS A 262 25.44 -18.32 6.14
CA LYS A 262 25.76 -19.72 6.49
C LYS A 262 26.42 -19.87 7.86
N ASP A 263 27.11 -18.83 8.32
CA ASP A 263 27.79 -18.83 9.63
C ASP A 263 27.03 -17.90 10.60
N ARG A 264 26.31 -18.54 11.52
CA ARG A 264 25.52 -17.80 12.53
C ARG A 264 26.29 -17.47 13.80
N SER A 265 27.55 -17.85 13.88
CA SER A 265 28.39 -17.62 15.07
C SER A 265 28.77 -16.15 15.25
N GLU A 266 28.86 -15.39 14.15
CA GLU A 266 29.22 -13.96 14.15
C GLU A 266 28.04 -13.01 14.32
N GLY A 267 26.81 -13.53 14.36
CA GLY A 267 25.57 -12.75 14.39
C GLY A 267 24.72 -12.94 13.13
N THR A 268 23.59 -12.28 13.06
CA THR A 268 22.67 -12.40 11.92
C THR A 268 21.82 -11.15 11.76
N ILE A 269 21.33 -10.94 10.53
CA ILE A 269 20.31 -9.92 10.19
C ILE A 269 18.90 -10.48 10.43
N ASN A 270 18.60 -10.85 11.68
CA ASN A 270 17.36 -11.56 12.01
C ASN A 270 16.08 -10.76 11.82
N ARG A 271 16.15 -9.45 12.03
CA ARG A 271 14.96 -8.58 11.93
C ARG A 271 14.49 -8.48 10.48
N ILE A 272 15.42 -8.30 9.54
CA ILE A 272 15.06 -8.23 8.11
C ILE A 272 14.61 -9.61 7.59
N ASN A 273 15.20 -10.70 8.05
CA ASN A 273 14.75 -12.06 7.72
C ASN A 273 13.32 -12.32 8.19
N THR A 274 12.96 -11.82 9.39
CA THR A 274 11.57 -11.87 9.87
C THR A 274 10.64 -11.06 8.98
N VAL A 275 11.07 -9.87 8.52
CA VAL A 275 10.29 -9.05 7.58
C VAL A 275 10.06 -9.79 6.26
N HIS A 276 11.08 -10.48 5.72
CA HIS A 276 10.96 -11.26 4.48
C HIS A 276 9.96 -12.42 4.65
N SER A 277 10.02 -13.18 5.73
CA SER A 277 9.07 -14.27 6.01
C SER A 277 7.62 -13.76 6.10
N LEU A 278 7.41 -12.62 6.75
CA LEU A 278 6.09 -11.99 6.83
C LEU A 278 5.62 -11.46 5.46
N LEU A 279 6.52 -10.92 4.65
CA LEU A 279 6.23 -10.44 3.30
C LEU A 279 5.83 -11.60 2.37
N ASP A 280 6.55 -12.72 2.43
CA ASP A 280 6.22 -13.91 1.66
C ASP A 280 4.83 -14.45 2.02
N SER A 281 4.53 -14.53 3.31
CA SER A 281 3.21 -14.93 3.81
C SER A 281 2.09 -13.97 3.36
N PHE A 282 2.37 -12.68 3.32
CA PHE A 282 1.45 -11.67 2.81
C PHE A 282 1.22 -11.83 1.30
N MET A 283 2.29 -11.97 0.52
CA MET A 283 2.23 -12.08 -0.94
C MET A 283 1.56 -13.37 -1.42
N ALA A 284 1.75 -14.47 -0.70
CA ALA A 284 1.16 -15.77 -1.02
C ALA A 284 -0.38 -15.74 -1.07
N ARG A 285 -1.03 -14.85 -0.31
CA ARG A 285 -2.49 -14.67 -0.29
C ARG A 285 -3.07 -14.24 -1.63
N PHE A 286 -2.31 -13.53 -2.45
CA PHE A 286 -2.81 -12.94 -3.71
C PHE A 286 -2.63 -13.84 -4.93
N LYS A 287 -2.01 -15.03 -4.76
CA LYS A 287 -1.80 -16.01 -5.84
C LYS A 287 -1.12 -15.39 -7.06
N GLY A 288 -0.14 -14.54 -6.82
CA GLY A 288 0.66 -13.82 -7.81
C GLY A 288 0.15 -12.40 -8.11
N VAL A 289 1.07 -11.46 -8.03
CA VAL A 289 0.89 -10.04 -8.33
C VAL A 289 1.65 -9.71 -9.62
N SER A 290 1.09 -8.87 -10.48
CA SER A 290 1.82 -8.36 -11.65
C SER A 290 3.00 -7.52 -11.21
N THR A 291 4.15 -7.71 -11.83
CA THR A 291 5.36 -6.96 -11.46
C THR A 291 5.18 -5.45 -11.55
N LYS A 292 4.39 -4.94 -12.50
CA LYS A 292 4.08 -3.51 -12.61
C LYS A 292 3.34 -2.94 -11.40
N HIS A 293 2.70 -3.78 -10.60
CA HIS A 293 1.99 -3.38 -9.37
C HIS A 293 2.67 -3.89 -8.10
N LEU A 294 3.83 -4.55 -8.22
CA LEU A 294 4.56 -5.09 -7.07
C LEU A 294 4.83 -4.00 -6.04
N GLY A 295 5.35 -2.84 -6.45
CA GLY A 295 5.61 -1.70 -5.56
C GLY A 295 4.37 -1.25 -4.76
N ALA A 296 3.19 -1.23 -5.39
CA ALA A 296 1.96 -0.91 -4.66
C ALA A 296 1.64 -1.93 -3.56
N TYR A 297 1.82 -3.23 -3.80
CA TYR A 297 1.60 -4.25 -2.77
C TYR A 297 2.66 -4.20 -1.67
N LEU A 298 3.90 -3.82 -1.99
CA LEU A 298 4.95 -3.56 -1.00
C LEU A 298 4.61 -2.34 -0.12
N ASP A 299 4.06 -1.26 -0.70
CA ASP A 299 3.54 -0.12 0.07
C ASP A 299 2.38 -0.53 0.98
N TRP A 300 1.48 -1.43 0.53
CA TRP A 300 0.43 -1.99 1.38
C TRP A 300 0.99 -2.82 2.53
N PHE A 301 1.98 -3.67 2.26
CA PHE A 301 2.64 -4.44 3.30
C PHE A 301 3.32 -3.53 4.33
N ARG A 302 4.04 -2.48 3.89
CA ARG A 302 4.68 -1.48 4.74
C ARG A 302 3.66 -0.80 5.66
N TRP A 303 2.55 -0.32 5.09
CA TRP A 303 1.46 0.28 5.84
C TRP A 303 0.88 -0.69 6.87
N ARG A 304 0.63 -1.94 6.47
CA ARG A 304 0.10 -2.96 7.35
C ARG A 304 1.03 -3.22 8.55
N ARG A 305 2.31 -3.33 8.33
CA ARG A 305 3.29 -3.48 9.43
C ARG A 305 3.22 -2.35 10.44
N THR A 306 2.99 -1.12 9.99
CA THR A 306 2.91 0.05 10.86
C THR A 306 1.63 0.08 11.67
N PHE A 307 0.49 -0.24 11.07
CA PHE A 307 -0.82 0.02 11.68
C PHE A 307 -1.58 -1.21 12.16
N MET A 308 -1.15 -2.42 11.78
CA MET A 308 -1.88 -3.67 12.04
C MET A 308 -1.18 -4.59 13.05
N ALA A 309 -0.10 -4.15 13.68
CA ALA A 309 0.69 -5.00 14.57
C ALA A 309 -0.02 -5.35 15.87
N THR A 310 -1.08 -4.63 16.24
CA THR A 310 -1.64 -4.69 17.60
C THR A 310 -3.08 -5.18 17.72
N ASP A 311 -3.97 -4.96 16.74
CA ASP A 311 -5.35 -5.46 16.81
C ASP A 311 -6.09 -5.38 15.47
N SER A 312 -6.79 -6.46 15.08
CA SER A 312 -7.55 -6.51 13.82
C SER A 312 -8.81 -5.63 13.82
N ARG A 313 -9.40 -5.33 14.98
CA ARG A 313 -10.55 -4.41 15.08
C ARG A 313 -10.16 -2.96 14.92
N SER A 314 -8.99 -2.58 15.41
CA SER A 314 -8.42 -1.24 15.17
C SER A 314 -8.00 -1.04 13.72
N ALA A 315 -7.78 -2.13 12.99
CA ALA A 315 -7.40 -2.16 11.60
C ALA A 315 -8.44 -1.55 10.68
N GLU A 316 -9.69 -1.99 10.81
CA GLU A 316 -10.82 -1.52 9.97
C GLU A 316 -11.08 -0.04 10.21
N SER A 317 -11.18 0.37 11.48
CA SER A 317 -11.38 1.79 11.84
C SER A 317 -10.24 2.68 11.37
N THR A 318 -8.99 2.18 11.41
CA THR A 318 -7.82 2.91 10.90
C THR A 318 -7.88 3.06 9.37
N VAL A 319 -8.22 2.00 8.63
CA VAL A 319 -8.42 2.08 7.18
C VAL A 319 -9.53 3.07 6.85
N ALA A 320 -10.67 3.00 7.55
CA ALA A 320 -11.82 3.87 7.34
C ALA A 320 -11.46 5.35 7.55
N ARG A 321 -10.82 5.68 8.66
CA ARG A 321 -10.38 7.05 8.99
C ARG A 321 -9.37 7.58 7.97
N GLN A 322 -8.37 6.77 7.61
CA GLN A 322 -7.36 7.18 6.63
C GLN A 322 -7.95 7.29 5.23
N LEU A 323 -8.91 6.44 4.85
CA LEU A 323 -9.64 6.52 3.59
C LEU A 323 -10.48 7.80 3.50
N ALA A 324 -11.18 8.15 4.58
CA ALA A 324 -12.00 9.36 4.64
C ALA A 324 -11.17 10.63 4.40
N ASN A 325 -9.97 10.70 4.97
CA ASN A 325 -9.11 11.87 4.93
C ASN A 325 -8.02 11.82 3.83
N GLY A 326 -7.77 10.64 3.28
CA GLY A 326 -6.69 10.43 2.35
C GLY A 326 -6.97 10.93 0.94
N THR A 327 -5.91 11.26 0.23
CA THR A 327 -5.95 11.74 -1.15
C THR A 327 -5.54 10.65 -2.13
N CYS A 328 -6.12 10.70 -3.32
CA CYS A 328 -5.75 9.85 -4.45
C CYS A 328 -5.71 10.71 -5.71
N SER A 329 -4.55 10.81 -6.33
CA SER A 329 -4.34 11.62 -7.54
C SER A 329 -4.40 10.78 -8.81
N THR A 330 -4.05 9.51 -8.74
CA THR A 330 -3.95 8.62 -9.89
C THR A 330 -5.31 8.39 -10.57
N ARG A 331 -5.36 8.60 -11.88
CA ARG A 331 -6.56 8.31 -12.66
C ARG A 331 -6.67 6.82 -12.92
N ILE A 332 -7.91 6.32 -13.05
CA ILE A 332 -8.15 4.89 -13.35
C ILE A 332 -7.40 4.45 -14.62
N ARG A 333 -7.41 5.28 -15.67
CA ARG A 333 -6.70 4.96 -16.92
C ARG A 333 -5.19 4.77 -16.70
N ASP A 334 -4.60 5.58 -15.83
CA ASP A 334 -3.17 5.55 -15.56
C ASP A 334 -2.78 4.30 -14.75
N MET A 335 -3.67 3.82 -13.87
CA MET A 335 -3.50 2.54 -13.17
C MET A 335 -3.40 1.33 -14.12
N PHE A 336 -4.12 1.37 -15.25
CA PHE A 336 -4.04 0.30 -16.26
C PHE A 336 -2.79 0.42 -17.14
N ASN A 337 -2.30 1.63 -17.34
CA ASN A 337 -1.19 1.94 -18.25
C ASN A 337 0.18 2.00 -17.54
N VAL A 338 0.25 1.59 -16.27
CA VAL A 338 1.53 1.44 -15.57
C VAL A 338 2.39 0.43 -16.32
N LEU A 339 3.61 0.83 -16.65
CA LEU A 339 4.61 -0.05 -17.25
C LEU A 339 5.39 -0.79 -16.17
N PRO A 340 5.96 -1.97 -16.46
CA PRO A 340 6.94 -2.59 -15.58
C PRO A 340 8.11 -1.64 -15.30
N PRO A 341 8.63 -1.57 -14.06
CA PRO A 341 9.59 -0.54 -13.64
C PRO A 341 10.99 -0.64 -14.28
N TYR A 342 11.23 -1.59 -15.18
CA TYR A 342 12.54 -1.84 -15.81
C TYR A 342 12.42 -2.19 -17.29
N MET A 343 11.63 -1.46 -18.02
CA MET A 343 11.50 -1.62 -19.48
C MET A 343 12.83 -1.48 -20.21
N ASP A 344 13.75 -0.65 -19.69
CA ASP A 344 15.10 -0.46 -20.25
C ASP A 344 15.88 -1.77 -20.41
N TYR A 345 15.59 -2.77 -19.59
CA TYR A 345 16.21 -4.09 -19.69
C TYR A 345 15.86 -4.81 -21.01
N TRP A 346 14.63 -4.60 -21.52
CA TRP A 346 14.14 -5.28 -22.72
C TRP A 346 14.68 -4.65 -24.01
N ASP A 347 15.03 -3.38 -23.97
CA ASP A 347 15.61 -2.64 -25.08
C ASP A 347 17.11 -2.91 -25.25
N GLY A 348 17.68 -3.89 -24.54
CA GLY A 348 19.12 -4.18 -24.58
C GLY A 348 20.00 -3.10 -23.95
N ARG A 349 19.42 -2.11 -23.27
CA ARG A 349 20.12 -0.97 -22.67
C ARG A 349 20.50 -1.19 -21.20
N ALA A 350 20.16 -2.34 -20.61
CA ALA A 350 20.59 -2.69 -19.26
C ALA A 350 21.95 -3.38 -19.34
N ALA A 351 22.98 -2.60 -19.21
CA ALA A 351 24.32 -3.08 -18.88
C ALA A 351 24.52 -3.02 -17.36
#